data_c400015b2dc1d36baa18370720c0a809
#
_entry.id   c400015b2dc1d36baa18370720c0a809
#
_cell.length_a   1.000
_cell.length_b   1.000
_cell.length_c   1.000
_cell.angle_alpha   90.00
_cell.angle_beta   90.00
_cell.angle_gamma   90.00
#
_symmetry.space_group_name_H-M   'P 1'
#
loop_
_entity.id
_entity.type
_entity.pdbx_description
1 polymer ?
#
loop_
_entity_poly.entity_id
_entity_poly.type
_entity_poly.pdbx_seq_one_letter_code
_entity_poly.pdbx_strand_id
1 'polypeptide(L)'
;REIRHIRCDGYYDYQVARPMLCKVTGRRRILWPQTTFYAIDVAPSTTLYAQIAPEPNYRWNDYCRQSMRIAEELDVRHIVTMGAMFADCPHTRALPLDISDQQCQCDMDREYSGPVGIPTVLDCMACEEGFSTTSMWVSVPQYLGSDECAQATMQMLAALSDRIGVELDPGDLAGKAEQWKAQASVLTRCNDDLAQYVKHLEHDYDMQEKADQVARFGAPAAEQLVREAEAFLRSRGK
;
A
#
# COMPACT_ATOMS: atom_id res chain seq x y z
N ARG A 1 -3.47 -14.68 -15.69
CA ARG A 1 -3.25 -14.69 -17.15
C ARG A 1 -3.18 -13.26 -17.66
N GLU A 2 -2.12 -12.90 -18.42
CA GLU A 2 -2.06 -11.62 -19.15
C GLU A 2 -3.19 -11.56 -20.19
N ILE A 3 -3.91 -10.43 -20.23
CA ILE A 3 -5.06 -10.25 -21.12
C ILE A 3 -4.89 -9.06 -22.06
N ARG A 4 -4.19 -8.02 -21.63
CA ARG A 4 -3.98 -6.79 -22.38
C ARG A 4 -2.75 -6.04 -21.91
N HIS A 5 -2.20 -5.22 -22.78
CA HIS A 5 -1.17 -4.24 -22.42
C HIS A 5 -1.39 -2.91 -23.16
N ILE A 6 -1.01 -1.83 -22.50
CA ILE A 6 -0.91 -0.51 -23.13
C ILE A 6 0.57 -0.26 -23.45
N ARG A 7 0.87 -0.11 -24.71
CA ARG A 7 2.16 0.34 -25.21
C ARG A 7 1.99 1.73 -25.79
N CYS A 8 2.64 2.69 -25.21
CA CYS A 8 2.68 4.03 -25.73
C CYS A 8 4.00 4.70 -25.38
N ASP A 9 4.85 4.92 -26.38
CA ASP A 9 6.12 5.62 -26.20
C ASP A 9 5.95 7.02 -25.59
N GLY A 10 4.76 7.61 -25.72
CA GLY A 10 4.45 8.91 -25.15
C GLY A 10 4.17 8.91 -23.65
N TYR A 11 4.13 7.76 -22.95
CA TYR A 11 3.90 7.69 -21.51
C TYR A 11 5.19 7.62 -20.70
N TYR A 12 6.27 7.08 -21.27
CA TYR A 12 7.49 6.80 -20.53
C TYR A 12 8.70 7.58 -21.08
N ASP A 13 9.48 8.11 -20.15
CA ASP A 13 10.81 8.61 -20.43
C ASP A 13 11.81 7.45 -20.32
N TYR A 14 12.35 7.01 -21.44
CA TYR A 14 13.29 5.88 -21.44
C TYR A 14 14.67 6.19 -20.83
N GLN A 15 14.93 7.42 -20.44
CA GLN A 15 16.08 7.75 -19.59
C GLN A 15 15.83 7.45 -18.12
N VAL A 16 14.55 7.52 -17.70
CA VAL A 16 14.09 7.21 -16.34
C VAL A 16 13.65 5.75 -16.25
N ALA A 17 12.65 5.36 -17.04
CA ALA A 17 12.13 4.00 -17.11
C ALA A 17 12.84 3.24 -18.27
N ARG A 18 14.09 2.82 -18.04
CA ARG A 18 14.93 2.22 -19.09
C ARG A 18 14.39 0.86 -19.55
N PRO A 19 14.34 0.61 -20.88
CA PRO A 19 14.12 -0.73 -21.41
C PRO A 19 15.19 -1.71 -20.91
N MET A 20 14.80 -2.93 -20.59
CA MET A 20 15.71 -3.95 -20.07
C MET A 20 16.07 -4.97 -21.15
N LEU A 21 17.35 -5.29 -21.28
CA LEU A 21 17.82 -6.37 -22.15
C LEU A 21 17.78 -7.69 -21.35
N CYS A 22 16.93 -8.62 -21.76
CA CYS A 22 16.78 -9.93 -21.12
C CYS A 22 17.11 -11.07 -22.10
N LYS A 23 17.49 -12.22 -21.56
CA LYS A 23 17.63 -13.47 -22.33
C LYS A 23 16.41 -14.35 -22.01
N VAL A 24 15.51 -14.49 -22.98
CA VAL A 24 14.31 -15.32 -22.87
C VAL A 24 14.43 -16.49 -23.84
N THR A 25 14.35 -17.72 -23.34
CA THR A 25 14.51 -18.95 -24.15
C THR A 25 15.74 -18.94 -25.08
N GLY A 26 16.88 -18.49 -24.55
CA GLY A 26 18.14 -18.41 -25.30
C GLY A 26 18.31 -17.23 -26.26
N ARG A 27 17.28 -16.42 -26.48
CA ARG A 27 17.30 -15.24 -27.37
C ARG A 27 17.31 -13.94 -26.58
N ARG A 28 18.07 -12.94 -27.05
CA ARG A 28 18.04 -11.58 -26.50
C ARG A 28 16.73 -10.90 -26.88
N ARG A 29 16.06 -10.30 -25.89
CA ARG A 29 14.86 -9.47 -26.08
C ARG A 29 14.98 -8.20 -25.28
N ILE A 30 14.40 -7.12 -25.79
CA ILE A 30 14.22 -5.87 -25.07
C ILE A 30 12.82 -5.88 -24.48
N LEU A 31 12.75 -5.73 -23.16
CA LEU A 31 11.51 -5.50 -22.44
C LEU A 31 11.34 -3.98 -22.27
N TRP A 32 10.30 -3.46 -22.87
CA TRP A 32 9.95 -2.05 -22.78
C TRP A 32 9.07 -1.80 -21.56
N PRO A 33 9.18 -0.62 -20.91
CA PRO A 33 8.19 -0.24 -19.90
C PRO A 33 6.81 -0.19 -20.56
N GLN A 34 5.85 -0.84 -19.92
CA GLN A 34 4.47 -0.93 -20.41
C GLN A 34 3.51 -1.16 -19.24
N THR A 35 2.25 -0.83 -19.43
CA THR A 35 1.17 -1.24 -18.54
C THR A 35 0.65 -2.59 -18.98
N THR A 36 0.57 -3.52 -18.05
CA THR A 36 0.05 -4.87 -18.33
C THR A 36 -1.16 -5.16 -17.44
N PHE A 37 -2.20 -5.71 -18.02
CA PHE A 37 -3.41 -6.15 -17.34
C PHE A 37 -3.44 -7.66 -17.24
N TYR A 38 -3.72 -8.16 -16.06
CA TYR A 38 -3.86 -9.58 -15.76
C TYR A 38 -5.26 -9.88 -15.29
N ALA A 39 -5.83 -11.00 -15.75
CA ALA A 39 -7.05 -11.57 -15.18
C ALA A 39 -6.65 -12.71 -14.24
N ILE A 40 -7.20 -12.68 -13.03
CA ILE A 40 -6.95 -13.63 -11.94
C ILE A 40 -8.32 -14.10 -11.45
N ASP A 41 -8.67 -15.35 -11.75
CA ASP A 41 -9.90 -15.96 -11.26
C ASP A 41 -9.69 -16.40 -9.80
N VAL A 42 -10.30 -15.67 -8.89
CA VAL A 42 -10.13 -15.86 -7.43
C VAL A 42 -11.28 -16.65 -6.81
N ALA A 43 -12.42 -16.69 -7.47
CA ALA A 43 -13.58 -17.53 -7.12
C ALA A 43 -14.39 -17.85 -8.39
N PRO A 44 -15.31 -18.82 -8.37
CA PRO A 44 -16.08 -19.24 -9.55
C PRO A 44 -16.84 -18.10 -10.26
N SER A 45 -17.17 -17.03 -9.53
CA SER A 45 -17.91 -15.87 -10.07
C SER A 45 -17.16 -14.55 -9.90
N THR A 46 -15.87 -14.59 -9.50
CA THR A 46 -15.09 -13.38 -9.20
C THR A 46 -13.74 -13.42 -9.90
N THR A 47 -13.53 -12.49 -10.81
CA THR A 47 -12.26 -12.25 -11.48
C THR A 47 -11.69 -10.91 -11.02
N LEU A 48 -10.46 -10.90 -10.55
CA LEU A 48 -9.70 -9.69 -10.32
C LEU A 48 -8.91 -9.33 -11.58
N TYR A 49 -8.95 -8.06 -11.93
CA TYR A 49 -8.10 -7.50 -12.98
C TYR A 49 -7.00 -6.65 -12.34
N ALA A 50 -5.76 -7.09 -12.45
CA ALA A 50 -4.61 -6.36 -11.92
C ALA A 50 -3.94 -5.56 -13.03
N GLN A 51 -3.83 -4.24 -12.85
CA GLN A 51 -3.04 -3.35 -13.68
C GLN A 51 -1.68 -3.16 -13.03
N ILE A 52 -0.60 -3.50 -13.73
CA ILE A 52 0.79 -3.37 -13.26
C ILE A 52 1.57 -2.55 -14.28
N ALA A 53 2.21 -1.49 -13.81
CA ALA A 53 3.02 -0.61 -14.65
C ALA A 53 4.09 0.11 -13.82
N PRO A 54 5.21 0.52 -14.44
CA PRO A 54 5.97 1.66 -13.93
C PRO A 54 5.08 2.91 -13.96
N GLU A 55 5.33 3.85 -13.07
CA GLU A 55 4.61 5.13 -13.11
C GLU A 55 4.90 5.86 -14.43
N PRO A 56 3.85 6.32 -15.16
CA PRO A 56 4.06 7.06 -16.40
C PRO A 56 4.71 8.42 -16.10
N ASN A 57 5.66 8.83 -16.96
CA ASN A 57 6.32 10.13 -16.83
C ASN A 57 5.50 11.26 -17.46
N TYR A 58 4.64 10.94 -18.44
CA TYR A 58 3.92 11.92 -19.24
C TYR A 58 2.47 11.50 -19.48
N ARG A 59 1.61 12.48 -19.83
CA ARG A 59 0.24 12.27 -20.32
C ARG A 59 -0.67 11.51 -19.35
N TRP A 60 -0.60 11.84 -18.08
CA TRP A 60 -1.33 11.13 -17.02
C TRP A 60 -2.85 11.08 -17.25
N ASN A 61 -3.46 12.20 -17.67
CA ASN A 61 -4.89 12.22 -17.98
C ASN A 61 -5.27 11.21 -19.07
N ASP A 62 -4.47 11.10 -20.12
CA ASP A 62 -4.72 10.16 -21.21
C ASP A 62 -4.46 8.72 -20.77
N TYR A 63 -3.41 8.51 -19.97
CA TYR A 63 -3.11 7.22 -19.34
C TYR A 63 -4.28 6.73 -18.48
N CYS A 64 -4.81 7.55 -17.59
CA CYS A 64 -5.94 7.21 -16.72
C CYS A 64 -7.19 6.93 -17.54
N ARG A 65 -7.52 7.76 -18.54
CA ARG A 65 -8.67 7.49 -19.43
C ARG A 65 -8.54 6.17 -20.19
N GLN A 66 -7.34 5.80 -20.62
CA GLN A 66 -7.13 4.49 -21.26
C GLN A 66 -7.32 3.34 -20.27
N SER A 67 -6.83 3.48 -19.03
CA SER A 67 -7.05 2.49 -17.98
C SER A 67 -8.54 2.31 -17.65
N MET A 68 -9.28 3.41 -17.50
CA MET A 68 -10.73 3.37 -17.24
C MET A 68 -11.51 2.76 -18.42
N ARG A 69 -11.15 3.11 -19.66
CA ARG A 69 -11.79 2.49 -20.84
C ARG A 69 -11.60 0.96 -20.88
N ILE A 70 -10.41 0.48 -20.47
CA ILE A 70 -10.16 -0.95 -20.36
C ILE A 70 -11.00 -1.55 -19.23
N ALA A 71 -11.13 -0.85 -18.10
CA ALA A 71 -11.98 -1.28 -16.99
C ALA A 71 -13.46 -1.39 -17.42
N GLU A 72 -13.98 -0.42 -18.19
CA GLU A 72 -15.33 -0.47 -18.78
C GLU A 72 -15.51 -1.67 -19.72
N GLU A 73 -14.56 -1.90 -20.64
CA GLU A 73 -14.59 -3.04 -21.57
C GLU A 73 -14.56 -4.40 -20.86
N LEU A 74 -14.03 -4.46 -19.63
CA LEU A 74 -13.97 -5.64 -18.78
C LEU A 74 -15.15 -5.73 -17.79
N ASP A 75 -16.12 -4.83 -17.87
CA ASP A 75 -17.28 -4.71 -16.94
C ASP A 75 -16.83 -4.58 -15.47
N VAL A 76 -15.71 -3.88 -15.22
CA VAL A 76 -15.24 -3.58 -13.88
C VAL A 76 -16.15 -2.53 -13.26
N ARG A 77 -16.61 -2.78 -12.03
CA ARG A 77 -17.49 -1.87 -11.29
C ARG A 77 -16.79 -1.17 -10.13
N HIS A 78 -15.73 -1.79 -9.63
CA HIS A 78 -15.00 -1.31 -8.48
C HIS A 78 -13.50 -1.31 -8.77
N ILE A 79 -12.84 -0.21 -8.52
CA ILE A 79 -11.41 -0.02 -8.73
C ILE A 79 -10.74 0.12 -7.36
N VAL A 80 -9.71 -0.66 -7.10
CA VAL A 80 -8.88 -0.56 -5.91
C VAL A 80 -7.51 -0.03 -6.31
N THR A 81 -7.14 1.13 -5.80
CA THR A 81 -5.78 1.66 -5.94
C THR A 81 -4.96 1.31 -4.72
N MET A 82 -3.72 0.86 -4.94
CA MET A 82 -2.86 0.38 -3.86
C MET A 82 -1.51 1.09 -3.92
N GLY A 83 -1.03 1.54 -2.78
CA GLY A 83 0.24 2.23 -2.66
C GLY A 83 0.95 1.97 -1.34
N ALA A 84 2.23 2.32 -1.29
CA ALA A 84 3.01 2.31 -0.06
C ALA A 84 3.71 3.66 0.09
N MET A 85 3.89 4.10 1.33
CA MET A 85 4.60 5.32 1.66
C MET A 85 5.57 5.09 2.81
N PHE A 86 6.69 5.81 2.82
CA PHE A 86 7.58 5.82 3.96
C PHE A 86 6.96 6.58 5.13
N ALA A 87 7.08 6.01 6.33
CA ALA A 87 6.59 6.61 7.56
C ALA A 87 7.46 6.23 8.77
N ASP A 88 7.25 6.97 9.84
CA ASP A 88 7.81 6.68 11.16
C ASP A 88 6.95 5.61 11.84
N CYS A 89 7.16 4.35 11.47
CA CYS A 89 6.46 3.21 12.05
C CYS A 89 7.44 2.07 12.38
N PRO A 90 7.22 1.32 13.47
CA PRO A 90 8.12 0.24 13.86
C PRO A 90 7.84 -1.03 13.05
N HIS A 91 8.90 -1.70 12.57
CA HIS A 91 8.79 -2.99 11.87
C HIS A 91 8.31 -4.14 12.76
N THR A 92 8.32 -3.95 14.08
CA THR A 92 7.94 -4.93 15.11
C THR A 92 6.44 -4.92 15.43
N ARG A 93 5.67 -4.01 14.87
CA ARG A 93 4.21 -3.89 15.01
C ARG A 93 3.52 -4.10 13.66
N ALA A 94 2.19 -4.15 13.68
CA ALA A 94 1.41 -4.06 12.44
C ALA A 94 1.71 -2.73 11.75
N LEU A 95 1.93 -2.78 10.44
CA LEU A 95 2.19 -1.55 9.68
C LEU A 95 0.88 -0.77 9.55
N PRO A 96 0.88 0.56 9.73
CA PRO A 96 -0.31 1.36 9.54
C PRO A 96 -0.87 1.20 8.13
N LEU A 97 -2.17 0.94 8.04
CA LEU A 97 -2.89 0.74 6.79
C LEU A 97 -4.07 1.71 6.75
N ASP A 98 -4.07 2.59 5.78
CA ASP A 98 -5.16 3.51 5.49
C ASP A 98 -6.00 2.96 4.32
N ILE A 99 -7.30 2.81 4.57
CA ILE A 99 -8.27 2.34 3.57
C ILE A 99 -9.41 3.35 3.54
N SER A 100 -9.65 3.92 2.38
CA SER A 100 -10.72 4.87 2.20
C SER A 100 -11.54 4.56 0.95
N ASP A 101 -12.86 4.51 1.13
CA ASP A 101 -13.83 4.37 0.05
C ASP A 101 -14.25 5.76 -0.45
N GLN A 102 -14.18 5.97 -1.74
CA GLN A 102 -14.76 7.17 -2.35
C GLN A 102 -16.13 6.80 -2.94
N GLN A 103 -17.16 7.37 -2.35
CA GLN A 103 -18.43 7.56 -3.03
C GLN A 103 -18.40 8.97 -3.60
N CYS A 104 -18.73 9.15 -4.88
CA CYS A 104 -18.61 10.35 -5.73
C CYS A 104 -19.04 11.74 -5.16
N GLN A 105 -18.95 11.95 -3.90
CA GLN A 105 -18.94 13.26 -3.25
C GLN A 105 -17.54 13.41 -2.70
N CYS A 106 -16.79 14.35 -3.27
CA CYS A 106 -15.48 14.74 -2.76
C CYS A 106 -15.62 14.98 -1.25
N ASP A 107 -15.29 13.98 -0.45
CA ASP A 107 -15.17 14.15 0.99
C ASP A 107 -14.03 15.15 1.19
N MET A 108 -14.42 16.38 1.51
CA MET A 108 -13.49 17.49 1.77
C MET A 108 -12.67 17.28 3.04
N ASP A 109 -12.86 16.15 3.73
CA ASP A 109 -12.19 15.82 4.99
C ASP A 109 -10.82 15.14 4.82
N ARG A 110 -10.32 14.92 3.59
CA ARG A 110 -8.93 14.50 3.39
C ARG A 110 -8.00 15.67 3.65
N GLU A 111 -7.33 15.66 4.78
CA GLU A 111 -6.36 16.67 5.22
C GLU A 111 -5.14 16.82 4.30
N TYR A 112 -4.87 15.85 3.42
CA TYR A 112 -3.69 15.90 2.56
C TYR A 112 -3.88 16.82 1.35
N SER A 113 -3.04 17.84 1.28
CA SER A 113 -2.91 18.72 0.12
C SER A 113 -1.44 18.78 -0.30
N GLY A 114 -1.11 18.21 -1.46
CA GLY A 114 0.27 18.15 -1.92
C GLY A 114 0.43 17.32 -3.21
N PRO A 115 1.68 17.05 -3.64
CA PRO A 115 1.96 16.19 -4.78
C PRO A 115 1.44 14.78 -4.59
N VAL A 116 0.89 14.18 -5.65
CA VAL A 116 0.35 12.82 -5.64
C VAL A 116 0.95 11.98 -6.76
N GLY A 117 0.91 10.64 -6.60
CA GLY A 117 1.27 9.68 -7.62
C GLY A 117 0.09 9.27 -8.51
N ILE A 118 0.38 8.49 -9.54
CA ILE A 118 -0.63 8.03 -10.50
C ILE A 118 -1.78 7.22 -9.85
N PRO A 119 -1.60 6.43 -8.77
CA PRO A 119 -2.72 5.74 -8.13
C PRO A 119 -3.79 6.70 -7.63
N THR A 120 -3.39 7.80 -6.98
CA THR A 120 -4.33 8.82 -6.48
C THR A 120 -5.03 9.55 -7.63
N VAL A 121 -4.31 9.88 -8.71
CA VAL A 121 -4.92 10.53 -9.89
C VAL A 121 -5.94 9.60 -10.54
N LEU A 122 -5.61 8.29 -10.67
CA LEU A 122 -6.52 7.30 -11.24
C LEU A 122 -7.76 7.12 -10.35
N ASP A 123 -7.60 7.07 -9.03
CA ASP A 123 -8.68 6.97 -8.06
C ASP A 123 -9.67 8.14 -8.19
N CYS A 124 -9.16 9.38 -8.19
CA CYS A 124 -9.98 10.59 -8.35
C CYS A 124 -10.73 10.60 -9.71
N MET A 125 -10.02 10.35 -10.81
CA MET A 125 -10.61 10.36 -12.14
C MET A 125 -11.64 9.23 -12.32
N ALA A 126 -11.37 8.04 -11.78
CA ALA A 126 -12.31 6.92 -11.83
C ALA A 126 -13.60 7.23 -11.04
N CYS A 127 -13.47 7.88 -9.89
CA CYS A 127 -14.63 8.35 -9.12
C CYS A 127 -15.44 9.38 -9.90
N GLU A 128 -14.81 10.35 -10.57
CA GLU A 128 -15.47 11.35 -11.42
C GLU A 128 -16.22 10.70 -12.61
N GLU A 129 -15.69 9.62 -13.16
CA GLU A 129 -16.34 8.85 -14.26
C GLU A 129 -17.40 7.86 -13.75
N GLY A 130 -17.64 7.78 -12.44
CA GLY A 130 -18.72 7.02 -11.83
C GLY A 130 -18.37 5.59 -11.40
N PHE A 131 -17.09 5.23 -11.37
CA PHE A 131 -16.68 3.99 -10.75
C PHE A 131 -16.75 4.09 -9.21
N SER A 132 -17.08 2.98 -8.57
CA SER A 132 -16.83 2.84 -7.14
C SER A 132 -15.34 2.63 -6.93
N THR A 133 -14.72 3.37 -6.00
CA THR A 133 -13.28 3.28 -5.78
C THR A 133 -12.93 3.04 -4.31
N THR A 134 -11.82 2.34 -4.09
CA THR A 134 -11.18 2.19 -2.77
C THR A 134 -9.69 2.50 -2.93
N SER A 135 -9.19 3.37 -2.09
CA SER A 135 -7.77 3.68 -2.00
C SER A 135 -7.17 3.00 -0.77
N MET A 136 -6.10 2.22 -0.96
CA MET A 136 -5.41 1.48 0.09
C MET A 136 -3.94 1.87 0.13
N TRP A 137 -3.48 2.39 1.29
CA TRP A 137 -2.10 2.81 1.49
C TRP A 137 -1.50 2.16 2.72
N VAL A 138 -0.34 1.53 2.56
CA VAL A 138 0.41 0.97 3.68
C VAL A 138 1.63 1.82 3.98
N SER A 139 1.82 2.15 5.27
CA SER A 139 3.02 2.81 5.75
C SER A 139 4.14 1.79 5.94
N VAL A 140 5.34 2.10 5.42
CA VAL A 140 6.52 1.25 5.58
C VAL A 140 7.64 2.00 6.31
N PRO A 141 8.43 1.30 7.16
CA PRO A 141 9.47 1.94 7.94
C PRO A 141 10.54 2.60 7.07
N GLN A 142 10.67 3.92 7.12
CA GLN A 142 11.65 4.65 6.30
C GLN A 142 13.11 4.31 6.63
N TYR A 143 13.41 3.88 7.86
CA TYR A 143 14.76 3.52 8.29
C TYR A 143 15.29 2.20 7.72
N LEU A 144 14.44 1.41 7.03
CA LEU A 144 14.82 0.17 6.35
C LEU A 144 15.14 0.37 4.85
N GLY A 145 15.01 1.61 4.35
CA GLY A 145 15.29 1.91 2.96
C GLY A 145 14.20 1.48 1.98
N SER A 146 14.56 1.36 0.71
CA SER A 146 13.65 1.13 -0.42
C SER A 146 13.49 -0.33 -0.83
N ASP A 147 13.94 -1.27 0.00
CA ASP A 147 13.79 -2.69 -0.30
C ASP A 147 12.32 -3.16 -0.20
N GLU A 148 12.02 -4.26 -0.88
CA GLU A 148 10.67 -4.83 -0.85
C GLU A 148 10.25 -5.18 0.58
N CYS A 149 9.13 -4.61 1.03
CA CYS A 149 8.55 -4.88 2.33
C CYS A 149 7.51 -6.00 2.24
N ALA A 150 7.94 -7.25 2.40
CA ALA A 150 7.04 -8.41 2.35
C ALA A 150 5.93 -8.35 3.40
N GLN A 151 6.18 -7.74 4.57
CA GLN A 151 5.19 -7.51 5.60
C GLN A 151 4.06 -6.59 5.12
N ALA A 152 4.41 -5.50 4.43
CA ALA A 152 3.44 -4.57 3.85
C ALA A 152 2.57 -5.27 2.79
N THR A 153 3.21 -6.04 1.89
CA THR A 153 2.51 -6.81 0.86
C THR A 153 1.55 -7.82 1.48
N MET A 154 1.95 -8.51 2.54
CA MET A 154 1.11 -9.46 3.26
C MET A 154 -0.12 -8.79 3.87
N GLN A 155 0.05 -7.63 4.53
CA GLN A 155 -1.06 -6.89 5.13
C GLN A 155 -2.02 -6.33 4.07
N MET A 156 -1.48 -5.81 2.96
CA MET A 156 -2.31 -5.33 1.84
C MET A 156 -3.12 -6.46 1.20
N LEU A 157 -2.50 -7.65 1.04
CA LEU A 157 -3.20 -8.81 0.49
C LEU A 157 -4.33 -9.26 1.42
N ALA A 158 -4.09 -9.31 2.73
CA ALA A 158 -5.12 -9.64 3.71
C ALA A 158 -6.28 -8.64 3.68
N ALA A 159 -5.97 -7.34 3.67
CA ALA A 159 -6.99 -6.29 3.60
C ALA A 159 -7.79 -6.33 2.28
N LEU A 160 -7.14 -6.62 1.16
CA LEU A 160 -7.83 -6.83 -0.12
C LEU A 160 -8.74 -8.05 -0.06
N SER A 161 -8.27 -9.16 0.53
CA SER A 161 -9.02 -10.40 0.74
C SER A 161 -10.32 -10.14 1.52
N ASP A 162 -10.21 -9.43 2.65
CA ASP A 162 -11.35 -9.03 3.47
C ASP A 162 -12.33 -8.14 2.68
N ARG A 163 -11.78 -7.21 1.91
CA ARG A 163 -12.57 -6.26 1.12
C ARG A 163 -13.42 -6.91 0.04
N ILE A 164 -12.85 -7.88 -0.67
CA ILE A 164 -13.55 -8.59 -1.74
C ILE A 164 -14.36 -9.81 -1.23
N GLY A 165 -14.21 -10.17 0.05
CA GLY A 165 -14.87 -11.33 0.65
C GLY A 165 -14.41 -12.67 0.08
N VAL A 166 -13.17 -12.73 -0.44
CA VAL A 166 -12.57 -13.95 -1.03
C VAL A 166 -11.18 -14.14 -0.43
N GLU A 167 -10.92 -15.31 0.10
CA GLU A 167 -9.60 -15.65 0.63
C GLU A 167 -8.58 -15.73 -0.52
N LEU A 168 -7.57 -14.87 -0.47
CA LEU A 168 -6.47 -14.84 -1.43
C LEU A 168 -5.29 -15.62 -0.87
N ASP A 169 -4.82 -16.61 -1.62
CA ASP A 169 -3.65 -17.42 -1.22
C ASP A 169 -2.38 -16.56 -1.18
N PRO A 170 -1.77 -16.39 0.00
CA PRO A 170 -0.53 -15.62 0.13
C PRO A 170 0.70 -16.35 -0.41
N GLY A 171 0.60 -17.63 -0.75
CA GLY A 171 1.73 -18.44 -1.22
C GLY A 171 2.91 -18.42 -0.23
N ASP A 172 4.10 -18.08 -0.71
CA ASP A 172 5.32 -17.99 0.11
C ASP A 172 5.49 -16.65 0.87
N LEU A 173 4.53 -15.74 0.73
CA LEU A 173 4.63 -14.38 1.24
C LEU A 173 4.72 -14.34 2.78
N ALA A 174 4.03 -15.24 3.48
CA ALA A 174 4.10 -15.33 4.94
C ALA A 174 5.55 -15.60 5.42
N GLY A 175 6.25 -16.56 4.78
CA GLY A 175 7.64 -16.85 5.07
C GLY A 175 8.57 -15.67 4.75
N LYS A 176 8.33 -14.99 3.66
CA LYS A 176 9.08 -13.76 3.28
C LYS A 176 8.86 -12.63 4.27
N ALA A 177 7.65 -12.45 4.78
CA ALA A 177 7.33 -11.42 5.78
C ALA A 177 8.06 -11.69 7.10
N GLU A 178 8.10 -12.94 7.57
CA GLU A 178 8.86 -13.30 8.76
C GLU A 178 10.38 -13.12 8.56
N GLN A 179 10.90 -13.49 7.40
CA GLN A 179 12.30 -13.26 7.06
C GLN A 179 12.64 -11.76 7.03
N TRP A 180 11.78 -10.95 6.44
CA TRP A 180 11.92 -9.49 6.40
C TRP A 180 11.96 -8.89 7.81
N LYS A 181 11.04 -9.29 8.71
CA LYS A 181 11.05 -8.86 10.12
C LYS A 181 12.34 -9.24 10.85
N ALA A 182 12.81 -10.46 10.62
CA ALA A 182 14.04 -10.93 11.23
C ALA A 182 15.25 -10.11 10.76
N GLN A 183 15.36 -9.82 9.46
CA GLN A 183 16.40 -8.99 8.88
C GLN A 183 16.35 -7.56 9.42
N ALA A 184 15.16 -6.94 9.46
CA ALA A 184 14.95 -5.62 10.05
C ALA A 184 15.40 -5.57 11.52
N SER A 185 15.06 -6.59 12.30
CA SER A 185 15.45 -6.70 13.71
C SER A 185 16.98 -6.87 13.90
N VAL A 186 17.65 -7.54 12.98
CA VAL A 186 19.13 -7.64 13.01
C VAL A 186 19.76 -6.28 12.72
N LEU A 187 19.30 -5.59 11.66
CA LEU A 187 19.81 -4.25 11.29
C LEU A 187 19.66 -3.25 12.43
N THR A 188 18.50 -3.24 13.10
CA THR A 188 18.26 -2.31 14.22
C THR A 188 19.11 -2.64 15.44
N ARG A 189 19.39 -3.90 15.74
CA ARG A 189 20.25 -4.31 16.87
C ARG A 189 21.74 -3.99 16.66
N CYS A 190 22.18 -3.85 15.42
CA CYS A 190 23.57 -3.51 15.08
C CYS A 190 23.89 -2.02 15.22
N ASN A 191 22.90 -1.17 15.52
CA ASN A 191 23.04 0.27 15.68
C ASN A 191 22.24 0.75 16.89
N ASP A 192 22.92 1.22 17.93
CA ASP A 192 22.29 1.62 19.20
C ASP A 192 21.33 2.81 19.03
N ASP A 193 21.68 3.79 18.19
CA ASP A 193 20.82 4.96 17.92
C ASP A 193 19.54 4.52 17.22
N LEU A 194 19.67 3.62 16.24
CA LEU A 194 18.52 3.07 15.52
C LEU A 194 17.65 2.19 16.45
N ALA A 195 18.27 1.41 17.32
CA ALA A 195 17.54 0.60 18.31
C ALA A 195 16.75 1.49 19.28
N GLN A 196 17.30 2.62 19.69
CA GLN A 196 16.61 3.59 20.55
C GLN A 196 15.47 4.28 19.80
N TYR A 197 15.69 4.66 18.55
CA TYR A 197 14.67 5.24 17.69
C TYR A 197 13.48 4.29 17.50
N VAL A 198 13.72 3.01 17.16
CA VAL A 198 12.67 2.00 17.01
C VAL A 198 11.88 1.81 18.31
N LYS A 199 12.53 1.79 19.48
CA LYS A 199 11.83 1.73 20.78
C LYS A 199 10.91 2.93 21.01
N HIS A 200 11.31 4.12 20.54
CA HIS A 200 10.44 5.29 20.62
C HIS A 200 9.21 5.12 19.73
N LEU A 201 9.39 4.67 18.49
CA LEU A 201 8.29 4.39 17.58
C LEU A 201 7.34 3.30 18.10
N GLU A 202 7.89 2.26 18.75
CA GLU A 202 7.07 1.22 19.41
C GLU A 202 6.21 1.80 20.53
N HIS A 203 6.80 2.68 21.33
CA HIS A 203 6.07 3.35 22.41
C HIS A 203 4.93 4.21 21.87
N ASP A 204 5.20 5.02 20.86
CA ASP A 204 4.21 5.90 20.24
C ASP A 204 3.08 5.10 19.59
N TYR A 205 3.42 4.02 18.89
CA TYR A 205 2.45 3.11 18.31
C TYR A 205 1.54 2.48 19.39
N ASP A 206 2.13 1.92 20.45
CA ASP A 206 1.39 1.27 21.53
C ASP A 206 0.49 2.28 22.28
N MET A 207 0.90 3.55 22.38
CA MET A 207 0.08 4.63 22.96
C MET A 207 -1.08 5.02 22.05
N GLN A 208 -0.84 5.12 20.73
CA GLN A 208 -1.88 5.41 19.75
C GLN A 208 -2.92 4.30 19.69
N GLU A 209 -2.48 3.04 19.67
CA GLU A 209 -3.39 1.88 19.65
C GLU A 209 -4.30 1.86 20.89
N LYS A 210 -3.74 2.17 22.08
CA LYS A 210 -4.54 2.29 23.30
C LYS A 210 -5.55 3.44 23.22
N ALA A 211 -5.16 4.59 22.66
CA ALA A 211 -6.07 5.72 22.48
C ALA A 211 -7.22 5.37 21.53
N ASP A 212 -6.93 4.67 20.43
CA ASP A 212 -7.94 4.23 19.47
C ASP A 212 -8.88 3.17 20.05
N GLN A 213 -8.36 2.26 20.90
CA GLN A 213 -9.21 1.31 21.64
C GLN A 213 -10.14 2.03 22.59
N VAL A 214 -9.66 3.06 23.31
CA VAL A 214 -10.49 3.88 24.19
C VAL A 214 -11.59 4.59 23.41
N ALA A 215 -11.27 5.17 22.27
CA ALA A 215 -12.25 5.84 21.42
C ALA A 215 -13.35 4.88 20.93
N ARG A 216 -13.00 3.61 20.66
CA ARG A 216 -13.95 2.59 20.21
C ARG A 216 -14.82 2.01 21.32
N PHE A 217 -14.30 1.85 22.53
CA PHE A 217 -14.96 1.11 23.62
C PHE A 217 -15.54 1.96 24.77
N GLY A 218 -15.36 3.30 24.77
CA GLY A 218 -16.01 4.23 25.68
C GLY A 218 -15.32 4.42 27.05
N ALA A 219 -15.98 5.13 27.95
CA ALA A 219 -15.46 5.69 29.22
C ALA A 219 -14.63 4.77 30.14
N PRO A 220 -14.95 3.46 30.36
CA PRO A 220 -14.14 2.62 31.26
C PRO A 220 -12.68 2.45 30.84
N ALA A 221 -12.43 2.40 29.53
CA ALA A 221 -11.06 2.27 29.01
C ALA A 221 -10.29 3.61 29.10
N ALA A 222 -10.98 4.74 29.01
CA ALA A 222 -10.39 6.07 29.18
C ALA A 222 -9.82 6.27 30.60
N GLU A 223 -10.55 5.85 31.63
CA GLU A 223 -10.10 5.95 33.02
C GLU A 223 -8.86 5.07 33.31
N GLN A 224 -8.76 3.92 32.64
CA GLN A 224 -7.59 3.06 32.77
C GLN A 224 -6.36 3.70 32.14
N LEU A 225 -6.50 4.30 30.96
CA LEU A 225 -5.41 4.98 30.25
C LEU A 225 -4.89 6.20 31.04
N VAL A 226 -5.79 6.99 31.63
CA VAL A 226 -5.43 8.11 32.50
C VAL A 226 -4.61 7.63 33.71
N ARG A 227 -5.03 6.54 34.37
CA ARG A 227 -4.29 5.94 35.49
C ARG A 227 -2.90 5.44 35.08
N GLU A 228 -2.77 4.80 33.91
CA GLU A 228 -1.48 4.33 33.40
C GLU A 228 -0.54 5.50 33.04
N ALA A 229 -1.08 6.55 32.41
CA ALA A 229 -0.31 7.76 32.08
C ALA A 229 0.17 8.49 33.34
N GLU A 230 -0.68 8.63 34.35
CA GLU A 230 -0.28 9.20 35.65
C GLU A 230 0.77 8.36 36.37
N ALA A 231 0.67 7.02 36.33
CA ALA A 231 1.66 6.13 36.91
C ALA A 231 3.02 6.27 36.22
N PHE A 232 3.02 6.37 34.88
CA PHE A 232 4.22 6.58 34.09
C PHE A 232 4.91 7.93 34.39
N LEU A 233 4.13 9.02 34.45
CA LEU A 233 4.67 10.35 34.81
C LEU A 233 5.26 10.37 36.21
N ARG A 234 4.65 9.68 37.18
CA ARG A 234 5.19 9.54 38.54
C ARG A 234 6.49 8.72 38.59
N SER A 235 6.67 7.76 37.67
CA SER A 235 7.91 6.95 37.61
C SER A 235 9.09 7.70 37.02
N ARG A 236 8.88 8.73 36.20
CA ARG A 236 9.92 9.59 35.60
C ARG A 236 10.27 10.81 36.44
N GLY A 237 9.53 11.09 37.48
CA GLY A 237 9.77 12.24 38.38
C GLY A 237 10.61 11.94 39.61
N LYS A 238 11.37 10.80 39.61
CA LYS A 238 12.33 10.48 40.65
C LYS A 238 13.75 10.37 40.10
#